data_a9a5ef29ab8d8b5c9e85a6fc3decbef0
#
_entry.id   a9a5ef29ab8d8b5c9e85a6fc3decbef0
#
_cell.length_a   1.000
_cell.length_b   1.000
_cell.length_c   1.000
_cell.angle_alpha   90.00
_cell.angle_beta   90.00
_cell.angle_gamma   90.00
#
_symmetry.space_group_name_H-M   'P 1'
#
loop_
_entity.id
_entity.type
_entity.pdbx_description
1 polymer ?
#
loop_
_entity_poly.entity_id
_entity_poly.type
_entity_poly.pdbx_seq_one_letter_code
_entity_poly.pdbx_strand_id
1 'polypeptide(L)'
;VSAKLAFGKGRGNSKLKRWNRMYTFALRAGHDCPFAKKCKSMVVVGNDGRASIRDGKDIEFRCLGASSEVRSKNLRLQSARNSELIKETGLKDRKALTTLIDRSIPEGAEIVRVHATGGDFMSLEYMQAWMDVAALYPETLFYGYTKALPYYVETRLDTPDNFRFTPSRGGRRDDLIDEHGLIEAREVFHPDEAKKLGWPIDHDDTHAMAADHSFCLLIHGVQPKGSRAAAALAFMRKHGIKFGYSRKQEE
;
A
#
# COMPACT_ATOMS: atom_id res chain seq x y z
N VAL A 1 27.38 -13.65 -0.75
CA VAL A 1 26.29 -13.05 -1.56
C VAL A 1 25.61 -12.02 -0.67
N SER A 2 25.67 -10.74 -1.03
CA SER A 2 25.02 -9.68 -0.26
C SER A 2 23.50 -9.87 -0.26
N ALA A 3 22.85 -9.66 0.89
CA ALA A 3 21.41 -9.82 1.05
C ALA A 3 20.62 -8.92 0.08
N LYS A 4 19.51 -9.42 -0.47
CA LYS A 4 18.60 -8.69 -1.35
C LYS A 4 17.20 -8.63 -0.75
N LEU A 5 16.47 -7.57 -1.05
CA LEU A 5 15.03 -7.49 -0.78
C LEU A 5 14.27 -8.45 -1.70
N ALA A 6 13.19 -9.00 -1.20
CA ALA A 6 12.37 -9.95 -1.94
C ALA A 6 11.13 -9.23 -2.53
N PHE A 7 10.88 -9.49 -3.81
CA PHE A 7 9.73 -8.99 -4.55
C PHE A 7 8.79 -10.13 -4.92
N GLY A 8 7.49 -9.88 -4.89
CA GLY A 8 6.47 -10.76 -5.43
C GLY A 8 6.18 -10.44 -6.89
N LYS A 9 5.71 -11.43 -7.68
CA LYS A 9 5.21 -11.19 -9.03
C LYS A 9 3.77 -10.66 -8.97
N GLY A 10 3.45 -9.61 -9.74
CA GLY A 10 2.11 -9.02 -9.81
C GLY A 10 1.01 -10.02 -10.21
N ARG A 11 1.35 -11.06 -10.96
CA ARG A 11 0.43 -12.16 -11.36
C ARG A 11 -0.23 -12.89 -10.18
N GLY A 12 0.30 -12.79 -8.96
CA GLY A 12 -0.33 -13.31 -7.75
C GLY A 12 -1.57 -12.53 -7.29
N ASN A 13 -1.76 -11.33 -7.81
CA ASN A 13 -2.92 -10.48 -7.54
C ASN A 13 -3.82 -10.43 -8.79
N SER A 14 -5.09 -10.82 -8.65
CA SER A 14 -6.05 -10.91 -9.77
C SER A 14 -6.19 -9.61 -10.57
N LYS A 15 -6.13 -8.46 -9.92
CA LYS A 15 -6.25 -7.14 -10.56
C LYS A 15 -4.99 -6.72 -11.33
N LEU A 16 -3.83 -7.30 -11.01
CA LEU A 16 -2.55 -6.96 -11.60
C LEU A 16 -2.09 -7.96 -12.66
N LYS A 17 -2.88 -9.01 -12.92
CA LYS A 17 -2.52 -10.11 -13.86
C LYS A 17 -2.26 -9.64 -15.30
N ARG A 18 -2.84 -8.53 -15.72
CA ARG A 18 -2.68 -7.99 -17.08
C ARG A 18 -1.27 -7.44 -17.35
N TRP A 19 -0.51 -7.16 -16.28
CA TRP A 19 0.83 -6.59 -16.39
C TRP A 19 1.88 -7.68 -16.29
N ASN A 20 2.62 -7.94 -17.36
CA ASN A 20 3.55 -9.09 -17.42
C ASN A 20 4.80 -8.92 -16.55
N ARG A 21 5.39 -7.72 -16.54
CA ARG A 21 6.63 -7.39 -15.82
C ARG A 21 6.38 -6.49 -14.62
N MET A 22 5.29 -6.79 -13.93
CA MET A 22 4.92 -6.10 -12.71
C MET A 22 5.37 -6.88 -11.48
N TYR A 23 5.99 -6.17 -10.57
CA TYR A 23 6.47 -6.70 -9.29
C TYR A 23 5.87 -5.95 -8.12
N THR A 24 5.77 -6.61 -6.99
CA THR A 24 5.21 -6.05 -5.76
C THR A 24 6.24 -6.14 -4.65
N PHE A 25 6.39 -5.06 -3.90
CA PHE A 25 7.22 -4.99 -2.71
C PHE A 25 6.34 -4.78 -1.48
N ALA A 26 6.70 -5.39 -0.35
CA ALA A 26 5.95 -5.26 0.89
C ALA A 26 6.87 -5.30 2.11
N LEU A 27 6.45 -4.56 3.14
CA LEU A 27 6.93 -4.61 4.50
C LEU A 27 5.80 -5.09 5.41
N ARG A 28 6.05 -5.28 6.71
CA ARG A 28 5.04 -5.77 7.66
C ARG A 28 3.90 -4.77 7.84
N ALA A 29 2.68 -5.21 7.55
CA ALA A 29 1.49 -4.40 7.72
C ALA A 29 1.33 -3.91 9.16
N GLY A 30 1.05 -2.61 9.34
CA GLY A 30 0.85 -1.96 10.63
C GLY A 30 2.10 -1.81 11.50
N HIS A 31 3.04 -2.75 11.44
CA HIS A 31 4.32 -2.65 12.13
C HIS A 31 5.20 -1.55 11.55
N ASP A 32 5.29 -1.53 10.22
CA ASP A 32 6.13 -0.61 9.45
C ASP A 32 5.30 0.50 8.78
N CYS A 33 4.23 0.93 9.45
CA CYS A 33 3.34 2.01 9.02
C CYS A 33 3.28 3.09 10.12
N PRO A 34 4.27 3.99 10.19
CA PRO A 34 4.37 4.94 11.31
C PRO A 34 3.18 5.91 11.40
N PHE A 35 2.62 6.29 10.27
CA PHE A 35 1.52 7.27 10.18
C PHE A 35 0.13 6.64 10.00
N ALA A 36 0.00 5.32 9.96
CA ALA A 36 -1.31 4.68 9.89
C ALA A 36 -2.13 4.91 11.16
N LYS A 37 -3.43 5.16 11.00
CA LYS A 37 -4.40 5.35 12.09
C LYS A 37 -5.63 4.49 11.88
N LYS A 38 -6.52 4.87 10.98
CA LYS A 38 -7.83 4.22 10.76
C LYS A 38 -7.74 2.80 10.17
N CYS A 39 -6.65 2.45 9.52
CA CYS A 39 -6.39 1.12 8.95
C CYS A 39 -5.36 0.32 9.74
N LYS A 40 -4.89 0.82 10.89
CA LYS A 40 -3.76 0.20 11.60
C LYS A 40 -4.13 -1.17 12.15
N SER A 41 -3.67 -2.21 11.46
CA SER A 41 -3.85 -3.62 11.83
C SER A 41 -2.53 -4.34 11.64
N MET A 42 -2.17 -5.20 12.59
CA MET A 42 -0.89 -5.92 12.63
C MET A 42 -1.14 -7.41 12.75
N VAL A 43 -0.33 -8.23 12.09
CA VAL A 43 -0.33 -9.66 12.34
C VAL A 43 0.56 -9.97 13.53
N VAL A 44 0.02 -10.73 14.46
CA VAL A 44 0.73 -11.29 15.60
C VAL A 44 0.69 -12.82 15.55
N VAL A 45 1.80 -13.46 15.94
CA VAL A 45 1.88 -14.93 15.99
C VAL A 45 1.93 -15.33 17.47
N GLY A 46 0.99 -16.16 17.87
CA GLY A 46 0.94 -16.69 19.23
C GLY A 46 2.01 -17.75 19.48
N ASN A 47 2.14 -18.17 20.74
CA ASN A 47 3.07 -19.24 21.14
C ASN A 47 2.73 -20.60 20.50
N ASP A 48 1.49 -20.78 20.07
CA ASP A 48 1.00 -21.94 19.33
C ASP A 48 1.32 -21.89 17.82
N GLY A 49 2.04 -20.85 17.36
CA GLY A 49 2.39 -20.62 15.96
C GLY A 49 1.25 -20.08 15.11
N ARG A 50 0.05 -19.85 15.67
CA ARG A 50 -1.10 -19.32 14.92
C ARG A 50 -0.99 -17.83 14.74
N ALA A 51 -1.25 -17.37 13.51
CA ALA A 51 -1.29 -15.96 13.18
C ALA A 51 -2.70 -15.40 13.40
N SER A 52 -2.79 -14.24 14.01
CA SER A 52 -4.03 -13.50 14.23
C SER A 52 -3.83 -12.02 13.92
N ILE A 53 -4.91 -11.26 13.74
CA ILE A 53 -4.84 -9.82 13.51
C ILE A 53 -5.13 -9.09 14.82
N ARG A 54 -4.24 -8.18 15.18
CA ARG A 54 -4.45 -7.19 16.24
C ARG A 54 -4.79 -5.86 15.58
N ASP A 55 -6.00 -5.40 15.82
CA ASP A 55 -6.47 -4.10 15.34
C ASP A 55 -6.01 -2.97 16.27
N GLY A 56 -5.72 -1.79 15.69
CA GLY A 56 -5.40 -0.58 16.45
C GLY A 56 -6.65 0.03 17.09
N LYS A 57 -6.46 0.90 18.08
CA LYS A 57 -7.56 1.53 18.85
C LYS A 57 -8.49 2.40 18.00
N ASP A 58 -7.97 3.02 16.94
CA ASP A 58 -8.70 3.94 16.07
C ASP A 58 -9.14 3.25 14.76
N ILE A 59 -9.26 1.92 14.76
CA ILE A 59 -9.58 1.15 13.56
C ILE A 59 -10.98 1.47 13.03
N GLU A 60 -11.08 1.84 11.77
CA GLU A 60 -12.35 1.95 11.04
C GLU A 60 -12.51 0.82 10.01
N PHE A 61 -11.38 0.40 9.43
CA PHE A 61 -11.31 -0.72 8.49
C PHE A 61 -9.95 -1.41 8.58
N ARG A 62 -9.90 -2.71 8.32
CA ARG A 62 -8.65 -3.46 8.32
C ARG A 62 -7.84 -3.20 7.07
N CYS A 63 -6.54 -3.02 7.27
CA CYS A 63 -5.57 -3.02 6.19
C CYS A 63 -5.63 -4.34 5.41
N LEU A 64 -5.65 -4.26 4.08
CA LEU A 64 -5.58 -5.42 3.21
C LEU A 64 -4.30 -6.24 3.44
N GLY A 65 -3.19 -5.55 3.73
CA GLY A 65 -1.90 -6.16 4.03
C GLY A 65 -1.97 -7.11 5.22
N ALA A 66 -2.52 -6.66 6.36
CA ALA A 66 -2.70 -7.52 7.53
C ALA A 66 -3.59 -8.72 7.24
N SER A 67 -4.67 -8.53 6.45
CA SER A 67 -5.55 -9.61 6.01
C SER A 67 -4.84 -10.61 5.09
N SER A 68 -3.87 -10.18 4.31
CA SER A 68 -3.07 -11.03 3.42
C SER A 68 -1.98 -11.77 4.19
N GLU A 69 -1.27 -11.10 5.09
CA GLU A 69 -0.21 -11.69 5.91
C GLU A 69 -0.74 -12.75 6.89
N VAL A 70 -1.94 -12.58 7.46
CA VAL A 70 -2.52 -13.59 8.36
C VAL A 70 -2.83 -14.88 7.62
N ARG A 71 -3.22 -14.81 6.34
CA ARG A 71 -3.56 -15.95 5.48
C ARG A 71 -2.34 -16.61 4.83
N SER A 72 -1.28 -15.84 4.55
CA SER A 72 -0.09 -16.32 3.85
C SER A 72 1.15 -16.23 4.72
N LYS A 73 1.61 -17.39 5.24
CA LYS A 73 2.86 -17.49 5.99
C LYS A 73 4.06 -16.99 5.16
N ASN A 74 4.11 -17.35 3.87
CA ASN A 74 5.22 -16.94 3.00
C ASN A 74 5.27 -15.42 2.82
N LEU A 75 4.14 -14.78 2.56
CA LEU A 75 4.08 -13.32 2.46
C LEU A 75 4.52 -12.67 3.78
N ARG A 76 4.03 -13.16 4.92
CA ARG A 76 4.40 -12.64 6.24
C ARG A 76 5.91 -12.74 6.50
N LEU A 77 6.53 -13.89 6.19
CA LEU A 77 7.97 -14.10 6.35
C LEU A 77 8.79 -13.22 5.39
N GLN A 78 8.34 -13.08 4.14
CA GLN A 78 8.97 -12.21 3.16
C GLN A 78 8.91 -10.74 3.61
N SER A 79 7.74 -10.25 4.03
CA SER A 79 7.57 -8.88 4.52
C SER A 79 8.43 -8.63 5.76
N ALA A 80 8.51 -9.60 6.69
CA ALA A 80 9.34 -9.49 7.88
C ALA A 80 10.84 -9.37 7.51
N ARG A 81 11.32 -10.24 6.64
CA ARG A 81 12.71 -10.20 6.17
C ARG A 81 13.06 -8.88 5.48
N ASN A 82 12.18 -8.38 4.61
CA ASN A 82 12.40 -7.09 3.96
C ASN A 82 12.48 -5.96 5.01
N SER A 83 11.58 -5.98 6.00
CA SER A 83 11.57 -4.99 7.08
C SER A 83 12.85 -5.01 7.90
N GLU A 84 13.34 -6.19 8.24
CA GLU A 84 14.58 -6.38 8.98
C GLU A 84 15.77 -5.86 8.19
N LEU A 85 15.93 -6.26 6.92
CA LEU A 85 17.03 -5.79 6.06
C LEU A 85 17.07 -4.26 5.92
N ILE A 86 15.91 -3.61 5.77
CA ILE A 86 15.86 -2.14 5.68
C ILE A 86 16.29 -1.51 7.01
N LYS A 87 15.83 -2.04 8.15
CA LYS A 87 16.20 -1.52 9.48
C LYS A 87 17.68 -1.75 9.81
N GLU A 88 18.21 -2.92 9.47
CA GLU A 88 19.63 -3.26 9.63
C GLU A 88 20.54 -2.40 8.75
N THR A 89 20.07 -2.02 7.56
CA THR A 89 20.80 -1.09 6.67
C THR A 89 20.88 0.31 7.26
N GLY A 90 19.91 0.68 8.12
CA GLY A 90 19.86 1.97 8.81
C GLY A 90 18.89 2.94 8.14
N LEU A 91 17.80 3.26 8.84
CA LEU A 91 16.71 4.09 8.29
C LEU A 91 17.12 5.54 7.95
N LYS A 92 18.28 5.99 8.43
CA LYS A 92 18.84 7.33 8.16
C LYS A 92 19.99 7.30 7.13
N ASP A 93 20.39 6.13 6.67
CA ASP A 93 21.45 5.99 5.67
C ASP A 93 20.83 5.86 4.26
N ARG A 94 20.46 7.01 3.68
CA ARG A 94 19.88 7.08 2.32
C ARG A 94 20.73 6.34 1.29
N LYS A 95 22.07 6.50 1.31
CA LYS A 95 22.98 5.89 0.33
C LYS A 95 23.00 4.37 0.43
N ALA A 96 23.07 3.83 1.65
CA ALA A 96 23.04 2.39 1.87
C ALA A 96 21.66 1.81 1.50
N LEU A 97 20.56 2.50 1.82
CA LEU A 97 19.20 2.13 1.43
C LEU A 97 19.03 2.13 -0.09
N THR A 98 19.49 3.18 -0.79
CA THR A 98 19.49 3.24 -2.26
C THR A 98 20.23 2.05 -2.86
N THR A 99 21.43 1.73 -2.37
CA THR A 99 22.23 0.59 -2.82
C THR A 99 21.51 -0.75 -2.57
N LEU A 100 20.85 -0.91 -1.42
CA LEU A 100 20.10 -2.13 -1.10
C LEU A 100 18.90 -2.29 -2.03
N ILE A 101 18.13 -1.24 -2.26
CA ILE A 101 16.93 -1.26 -3.09
C ILE A 101 17.33 -1.50 -4.56
N ASP A 102 18.28 -0.73 -5.08
CA ASP A 102 18.77 -0.82 -6.46
C ASP A 102 19.18 -2.26 -6.84
N ARG A 103 20.10 -2.87 -6.06
CA ARG A 103 20.54 -4.26 -6.33
C ARG A 103 19.44 -5.31 -6.20
N SER A 104 18.28 -4.93 -5.65
CA SER A 104 17.15 -5.83 -5.41
C SER A 104 16.05 -5.69 -6.44
N ILE A 105 16.04 -4.62 -7.25
CA ILE A 105 15.05 -4.44 -8.32
C ILE A 105 15.11 -5.65 -9.26
N PRO A 106 13.98 -6.30 -9.55
CA PRO A 106 13.95 -7.42 -10.49
C PRO A 106 14.33 -6.98 -11.90
N GLU A 107 15.16 -7.76 -12.57
CA GLU A 107 15.58 -7.52 -13.94
C GLU A 107 14.39 -7.38 -14.88
N GLY A 108 14.39 -6.33 -15.70
CA GLY A 108 13.35 -6.03 -16.67
C GLY A 108 12.01 -5.65 -16.06
N ALA A 109 11.98 -5.18 -14.81
CA ALA A 109 10.76 -4.65 -14.20
C ALA A 109 10.25 -3.44 -14.98
N GLU A 110 9.00 -3.48 -15.43
CA GLU A 110 8.30 -2.35 -16.06
C GLU A 110 7.48 -1.57 -15.05
N ILE A 111 6.93 -2.27 -14.05
CA ILE A 111 6.11 -1.67 -13.00
C ILE A 111 6.50 -2.28 -11.65
N VAL A 112 6.73 -1.44 -10.67
CA VAL A 112 6.95 -1.83 -9.27
C VAL A 112 5.89 -1.18 -8.38
N ARG A 113 5.01 -1.99 -7.80
CA ARG A 113 4.09 -1.53 -6.77
C ARG A 113 4.78 -1.63 -5.42
N VAL A 114 5.16 -0.49 -4.87
CA VAL A 114 5.84 -0.40 -3.58
C VAL A 114 4.79 -0.43 -2.46
N HIS A 115 5.10 -1.12 -1.36
CA HIS A 115 4.20 -1.32 -0.20
C HIS A 115 2.84 -1.93 -0.58
N ALA A 116 2.83 -2.86 -1.54
CA ALA A 116 1.63 -3.40 -2.18
C ALA A 116 0.65 -4.08 -1.21
N THR A 117 1.15 -4.78 -0.20
CA THR A 117 0.35 -5.53 0.78
C THR A 117 0.63 -5.12 2.22
N GLY A 118 1.53 -4.18 2.46
CA GLY A 118 1.81 -3.69 3.81
C GLY A 118 3.08 -2.89 3.89
N GLY A 119 3.23 -2.17 5.00
CA GLY A 119 4.30 -1.21 5.21
C GLY A 119 3.97 0.17 4.63
N ASP A 120 4.84 1.10 4.95
CA ASP A 120 4.86 2.47 4.44
C ASP A 120 6.28 3.02 4.62
N PHE A 121 6.55 4.24 4.20
CA PHE A 121 7.84 4.87 4.41
C PHE A 121 8.10 5.12 5.89
N MET A 122 9.16 4.47 6.41
CA MET A 122 9.52 4.51 7.83
C MET A 122 10.38 5.71 8.20
N SER A 123 11.04 6.33 7.23
CA SER A 123 11.82 7.56 7.37
C SER A 123 11.80 8.35 6.06
N LEU A 124 12.21 9.62 6.14
CA LEU A 124 12.39 10.49 4.99
C LEU A 124 13.45 9.93 4.05
N GLU A 125 14.59 9.51 4.59
CA GLU A 125 15.72 8.98 3.83
C GLU A 125 15.35 7.67 3.12
N TYR A 126 14.45 6.87 3.71
CA TYR A 126 13.93 5.66 3.05
C TYR A 126 13.02 6.00 1.86
N MET A 127 12.18 7.03 1.96
CA MET A 127 11.41 7.53 0.82
C MET A 127 12.33 8.07 -0.27
N GLN A 128 13.30 8.90 0.11
CA GLN A 128 14.29 9.47 -0.82
C GLN A 128 15.14 8.39 -1.50
N ALA A 129 15.49 7.30 -0.80
CA ALA A 129 16.21 6.17 -1.41
C ALA A 129 15.39 5.48 -2.51
N TRP A 130 14.08 5.36 -2.36
CA TRP A 130 13.20 4.87 -3.42
C TRP A 130 13.12 5.85 -4.60
N MET A 131 13.13 7.16 -4.35
CA MET A 131 13.18 8.19 -5.40
C MET A 131 14.50 8.13 -6.18
N ASP A 132 15.63 7.96 -5.48
CA ASP A 132 16.93 7.77 -6.12
C ASP A 132 16.93 6.55 -7.05
N VAL A 133 16.36 5.45 -6.58
CA VAL A 133 16.25 4.23 -7.41
C VAL A 133 15.31 4.47 -8.60
N ALA A 134 14.19 5.16 -8.41
CA ALA A 134 13.30 5.49 -9.53
C ALA A 134 14.03 6.31 -10.60
N ALA A 135 14.86 7.26 -10.22
CA ALA A 135 15.69 8.03 -11.16
C ALA A 135 16.71 7.18 -11.93
N LEU A 136 17.22 6.07 -11.34
CA LEU A 136 18.11 5.13 -12.03
C LEU A 136 17.37 4.24 -13.05
N TYR A 137 16.05 4.09 -12.93
CA TYR A 137 15.22 3.24 -13.79
C TYR A 137 14.10 4.06 -14.46
N PRO A 138 14.41 5.01 -15.36
CA PRO A 138 13.43 5.95 -15.91
C PRO A 138 12.28 5.26 -16.67
N GLU A 139 12.50 4.06 -17.23
CA GLU A 139 11.49 3.29 -17.94
C GLU A 139 10.61 2.42 -17.01
N THR A 140 10.90 2.37 -15.71
CA THR A 140 10.14 1.59 -14.73
C THR A 140 9.22 2.51 -13.95
N LEU A 141 7.91 2.23 -13.95
CA LEU A 141 6.95 2.95 -13.12
C LEU A 141 6.98 2.40 -11.68
N PHE A 142 7.29 3.26 -10.72
CA PHE A 142 7.15 2.99 -9.29
C PHE A 142 5.90 3.68 -8.77
N TYR A 143 4.98 2.93 -8.16
CA TYR A 143 3.76 3.53 -7.63
C TYR A 143 3.31 2.86 -6.33
N GLY A 144 2.43 3.52 -5.61
CA GLY A 144 1.83 3.02 -4.39
C GLY A 144 0.98 4.05 -3.67
N TYR A 145 0.68 3.73 -2.42
CA TYR A 145 -0.08 4.59 -1.53
C TYR A 145 0.76 4.91 -0.32
N THR A 146 0.62 6.12 0.22
CA THR A 146 1.34 6.48 1.43
C THR A 146 0.48 7.28 2.42
N LYS A 147 0.66 7.02 3.70
CA LYS A 147 0.19 7.84 4.82
C LYS A 147 1.35 8.60 5.48
N ALA A 148 2.58 8.41 4.97
CA ALA A 148 3.76 9.15 5.42
C ALA A 148 3.78 10.57 4.82
N LEU A 149 2.68 11.29 5.00
CA LEU A 149 2.43 12.60 4.39
C LEU A 149 3.47 13.67 4.75
N PRO A 150 4.06 13.72 5.97
CA PRO A 150 5.14 14.65 6.24
C PRO A 150 6.32 14.49 5.28
N TYR A 151 6.72 13.24 5.00
CA TYR A 151 7.81 12.95 4.06
C TYR A 151 7.42 13.24 2.62
N TYR A 152 6.17 12.88 2.26
CA TYR A 152 5.64 13.14 0.93
C TYR A 152 5.60 14.64 0.59
N VAL A 153 5.11 15.47 1.50
CA VAL A 153 5.03 16.94 1.31
C VAL A 153 6.43 17.53 1.15
N GLU A 154 7.40 17.06 1.95
CA GLU A 154 8.78 17.54 1.89
C GLU A 154 9.48 17.18 0.57
N THR A 155 9.18 16.02 -0.02
CA THR A 155 9.89 15.49 -1.20
C THR A 155 9.17 15.68 -2.53
N ARG A 156 7.89 16.04 -2.55
CA ARG A 156 7.03 15.99 -3.74
C ARG A 156 7.50 16.82 -4.94
N LEU A 157 8.22 17.90 -4.69
CA LEU A 157 8.73 18.78 -5.76
C LEU A 157 9.98 18.21 -6.44
N ASP A 158 10.70 17.32 -5.76
CA ASP A 158 11.91 16.66 -6.27
C ASP A 158 11.65 15.22 -6.73
N THR A 159 10.37 14.81 -6.74
CA THR A 159 9.97 13.44 -7.07
C THR A 159 10.11 13.18 -8.57
N PRO A 160 10.81 12.11 -8.99
CA PRO A 160 10.87 11.71 -10.40
C PRO A 160 9.49 11.37 -10.96
N ASP A 161 9.23 11.68 -12.25
CA ASP A 161 7.93 11.47 -12.92
C ASP A 161 7.44 10.02 -12.88
N ASN A 162 8.37 9.08 -12.82
CA ASN A 162 8.10 7.64 -12.74
C ASN A 162 7.95 7.13 -11.30
N PHE A 163 7.93 8.02 -10.28
CA PHE A 163 7.69 7.69 -8.86
C PHE A 163 6.35 8.28 -8.41
N ARG A 164 5.26 7.52 -8.59
CA ARG A 164 3.89 8.00 -8.38
C ARG A 164 3.27 7.43 -7.11
N PHE A 165 3.26 8.22 -6.07
CA PHE A 165 2.64 7.85 -4.79
C PHE A 165 1.42 8.71 -4.50
N THR A 166 0.31 8.04 -4.21
CA THR A 166 -0.94 8.71 -3.87
C THR A 166 -1.08 8.81 -2.37
N PRO A 167 -1.21 10.03 -1.81
CA PRO A 167 -1.66 10.27 -0.44
C PRO A 167 -2.91 9.44 -0.12
N SER A 168 -2.87 8.64 0.96
CA SER A 168 -3.98 7.77 1.34
C SER A 168 -4.59 8.25 2.64
N ARG A 169 -5.85 8.72 2.59
CA ARG A 169 -6.56 9.24 3.76
C ARG A 169 -6.81 8.14 4.81
N GLY A 170 -6.91 8.53 6.07
CA GLY A 170 -7.04 7.62 7.21
C GLY A 170 -5.74 7.46 8.01
N GLY A 171 -4.78 8.36 7.81
CA GLY A 171 -3.54 8.48 8.53
C GLY A 171 -3.63 9.41 9.75
N ARG A 172 -2.46 9.68 10.35
CA ARG A 172 -2.31 10.59 11.49
C ARG A 172 -2.18 12.05 11.07
N ARG A 173 -1.84 12.29 9.79
CA ARG A 173 -1.53 13.60 9.26
C ARG A 173 -2.36 13.90 8.00
N ASP A 174 -3.64 13.49 8.05
CA ASP A 174 -4.61 13.78 6.98
C ASP A 174 -4.81 15.29 6.77
N ASP A 175 -4.51 16.11 7.81
CA ASP A 175 -4.46 17.56 7.76
C ASP A 175 -3.62 18.09 6.59
N LEU A 176 -2.49 17.43 6.27
CA LEU A 176 -1.60 17.81 5.17
C LEU A 176 -2.22 17.60 3.79
N ILE A 177 -3.18 16.68 3.63
CA ILE A 177 -3.91 16.52 2.37
C ILE A 177 -4.70 17.77 2.07
N ASP A 178 -5.44 18.26 3.07
CA ASP A 178 -6.33 19.41 2.93
C ASP A 178 -5.52 20.72 2.83
N GLU A 179 -4.46 20.87 3.66
CA GLU A 179 -3.58 22.03 3.67
C GLU A 179 -2.87 22.27 2.33
N HIS A 180 -2.41 21.18 1.69
CA HIS A 180 -1.66 21.26 0.44
C HIS A 180 -2.48 20.95 -0.81
N GLY A 181 -3.79 20.71 -0.69
CA GLY A 181 -4.67 20.36 -1.80
C GLY A 181 -4.21 19.12 -2.57
N LEU A 182 -3.76 18.09 -1.86
CA LEU A 182 -3.16 16.91 -2.50
C LEU A 182 -4.22 16.02 -3.16
N ILE A 183 -3.86 15.45 -4.29
CA ILE A 183 -4.59 14.32 -4.88
C ILE A 183 -4.54 13.17 -3.86
N GLU A 184 -5.70 12.52 -3.60
CA GLU A 184 -5.78 11.48 -2.59
C GLU A 184 -6.51 10.22 -3.04
N ALA A 185 -6.17 9.10 -2.43
CA ALA A 185 -6.98 7.90 -2.40
C ALA A 185 -7.77 7.84 -1.08
N ARG A 186 -9.10 7.63 -1.18
CA ARG A 186 -9.99 7.57 -0.02
C ARG A 186 -10.76 6.26 0.02
N GLU A 187 -10.69 5.55 1.13
CA GLU A 187 -11.52 4.37 1.35
C GLU A 187 -12.98 4.78 1.57
N VAL A 188 -13.89 4.15 0.83
CA VAL A 188 -15.33 4.32 0.92
C VAL A 188 -16.00 2.99 1.26
N PHE A 189 -17.11 3.06 1.99
CA PHE A 189 -17.83 1.88 2.48
C PHE A 189 -18.97 1.47 1.56
N HIS A 190 -19.39 2.37 0.66
CA HIS A 190 -20.44 2.12 -0.33
C HIS A 190 -20.15 2.93 -1.61
N PRO A 191 -20.54 2.40 -2.81
CA PRO A 191 -20.34 3.15 -4.06
C PRO A 191 -20.99 4.53 -4.09
N ASP A 192 -22.09 4.73 -3.37
CA ASP A 192 -22.76 6.04 -3.28
C ASP A 192 -21.93 7.09 -2.54
N GLU A 193 -20.99 6.68 -1.69
CA GLU A 193 -20.05 7.63 -1.06
C GLU A 193 -19.09 8.20 -2.13
N ALA A 194 -18.60 7.36 -3.04
CA ALA A 194 -17.78 7.79 -4.16
C ALA A 194 -18.56 8.73 -5.12
N LYS A 195 -19.82 8.38 -5.43
CA LYS A 195 -20.71 9.25 -6.23
C LYS A 195 -20.91 10.61 -5.61
N LYS A 196 -21.11 10.69 -4.28
CA LYS A 196 -21.26 11.97 -3.56
C LYS A 196 -19.99 12.83 -3.62
N LEU A 197 -18.82 12.21 -3.67
CA LEU A 197 -17.53 12.89 -3.85
C LEU A 197 -17.29 13.30 -5.30
N GLY A 198 -17.99 12.72 -6.26
CA GLY A 198 -17.72 12.88 -7.69
C GLY A 198 -16.43 12.20 -8.14
N TRP A 199 -15.97 11.18 -7.40
CA TRP A 199 -14.70 10.51 -7.64
C TRP A 199 -14.91 9.09 -8.16
N PRO A 200 -14.07 8.62 -9.11
CA PRO A 200 -14.10 7.23 -9.57
C PRO A 200 -13.68 6.26 -8.48
N ILE A 201 -14.09 5.00 -8.61
CA ILE A 201 -13.58 3.90 -7.78
C ILE A 201 -12.49 3.19 -8.56
N ASP A 202 -11.29 3.09 -7.97
CA ASP A 202 -10.18 2.35 -8.58
C ASP A 202 -10.34 0.84 -8.35
N HIS A 203 -10.58 0.11 -9.43
CA HIS A 203 -10.76 -1.34 -9.40
C HIS A 203 -9.50 -2.13 -9.77
N ASP A 204 -8.50 -1.51 -10.39
CA ASP A 204 -7.37 -2.21 -10.98
C ASP A 204 -6.02 -1.46 -10.92
N ASP A 205 -5.92 -0.51 -10.01
CA ASP A 205 -4.77 0.39 -9.79
C ASP A 205 -4.48 1.36 -10.95
N THR A 206 -5.39 1.51 -11.92
CA THR A 206 -5.17 2.42 -13.06
C THR A 206 -5.08 3.87 -12.60
N HIS A 207 -5.98 4.28 -11.70
CA HIS A 207 -5.97 5.64 -11.14
C HIS A 207 -4.73 5.89 -10.26
N ALA A 208 -4.31 4.88 -9.49
CA ALA A 208 -3.09 4.96 -8.70
C ALA A 208 -1.83 5.08 -9.57
N MET A 209 -1.80 4.40 -10.72
CA MET A 209 -0.69 4.50 -11.68
C MET A 209 -0.70 5.83 -12.45
N ALA A 210 -1.86 6.39 -12.75
CA ALA A 210 -1.99 7.72 -13.38
C ALA A 210 -1.63 8.83 -12.39
N ALA A 211 -2.14 8.77 -11.15
CA ALA A 211 -1.94 9.73 -10.07
C ALA A 211 -2.25 11.19 -10.48
N ASP A 212 -3.27 11.39 -11.32
CA ASP A 212 -3.65 12.68 -11.91
C ASP A 212 -4.94 13.28 -11.32
N HIS A 213 -5.69 12.51 -10.54
CA HIS A 213 -6.89 12.96 -9.82
C HIS A 213 -7.16 12.10 -8.59
N SER A 214 -7.98 12.63 -7.68
CA SER A 214 -8.43 11.89 -6.49
C SER A 214 -9.42 10.79 -6.85
N PHE A 215 -9.34 9.66 -6.15
CA PHE A 215 -10.20 8.50 -6.40
C PHE A 215 -10.56 7.76 -5.11
N CYS A 216 -11.51 6.84 -5.21
CA CYS A 216 -11.96 6.02 -4.10
C CYS A 216 -11.46 4.59 -4.19
N LEU A 217 -11.26 3.99 -3.02
CA LEU A 217 -11.00 2.56 -2.84
C LEU A 217 -12.19 1.96 -2.10
N LEU A 218 -12.91 1.03 -2.73
CA LEU A 218 -14.05 0.40 -2.09
C LEU A 218 -13.61 -0.63 -1.07
N ILE A 219 -14.17 -0.54 0.15
CA ILE A 219 -13.84 -1.45 1.25
C ILE A 219 -14.05 -2.91 0.85
N HIS A 220 -13.14 -3.77 1.24
CA HIS A 220 -13.18 -5.20 0.94
C HIS A 220 -12.45 -6.03 2.01
N GLY A 221 -12.31 -7.35 1.79
CA GLY A 221 -11.60 -8.26 2.70
C GLY A 221 -12.39 -8.61 3.96
N VAL A 222 -11.69 -9.08 4.99
CA VAL A 222 -12.28 -9.46 6.28
C VAL A 222 -12.16 -8.30 7.25
N GLN A 223 -13.28 -7.73 7.65
CA GLN A 223 -13.34 -6.57 8.51
C GLN A 223 -13.62 -6.95 9.97
N PRO A 224 -13.30 -6.09 10.96
CA PRO A 224 -13.54 -6.37 12.36
C PRO A 224 -15.05 -6.62 12.62
N LYS A 225 -15.37 -7.70 13.36
CA LYS A 225 -16.77 -8.00 13.72
C LYS A 225 -17.42 -6.82 14.45
N GLY A 226 -18.63 -6.44 14.02
CA GLY A 226 -19.35 -5.31 14.59
C GLY A 226 -18.92 -3.94 14.09
N SER A 227 -17.90 -3.83 13.24
CA SER A 227 -17.47 -2.54 12.67
C SER A 227 -18.41 -2.07 11.55
N ARG A 228 -18.40 -0.74 11.29
CA ARG A 228 -19.09 -0.13 10.14
C ARG A 228 -18.66 -0.79 8.83
N ALA A 229 -17.36 -1.10 8.68
CA ALA A 229 -16.82 -1.78 7.50
C ALA A 229 -17.43 -3.18 7.31
N ALA A 230 -17.56 -3.96 8.39
CA ALA A 230 -18.18 -5.29 8.32
C ALA A 230 -19.67 -5.19 7.97
N ALA A 231 -20.39 -4.23 8.56
CA ALA A 231 -21.80 -3.99 8.26
C ALA A 231 -21.99 -3.56 6.79
N ALA A 232 -21.15 -2.68 6.27
CA ALA A 232 -21.17 -2.24 4.88
C ALA A 232 -20.95 -3.41 3.90
N LEU A 233 -19.98 -4.30 4.16
CA LEU A 233 -19.75 -5.49 3.35
C LEU A 233 -20.94 -6.44 3.40
N ALA A 234 -21.54 -6.64 4.58
CA ALA A 234 -22.74 -7.48 4.72
C ALA A 234 -23.93 -6.92 3.93
N PHE A 235 -24.14 -5.60 4.01
CA PHE A 235 -25.17 -4.88 3.25
C PHE A 235 -24.96 -5.05 1.73
N MET A 236 -23.75 -4.77 1.24
CA MET A 236 -23.43 -4.90 -0.19
C MET A 236 -23.67 -6.34 -0.70
N ARG A 237 -23.26 -7.36 0.07
CA ARG A 237 -23.53 -8.77 -0.27
C ARG A 237 -25.02 -9.07 -0.35
N LYS A 238 -25.80 -8.62 0.64
CA LYS A 238 -27.27 -8.85 0.70
C LYS A 238 -27.99 -8.23 -0.50
N HIS A 239 -27.51 -7.10 -1.01
CA HIS A 239 -28.15 -6.35 -2.09
C HIS A 239 -27.49 -6.61 -3.47
N GLY A 240 -26.62 -7.61 -3.58
CA GLY A 240 -25.96 -7.94 -4.85
C GLY A 240 -25.02 -6.86 -5.39
N ILE A 241 -24.65 -5.87 -4.56
CA ILE A 241 -23.70 -4.82 -4.95
C ILE A 241 -22.32 -5.46 -5.08
N LYS A 242 -21.75 -5.37 -6.29
CA LYS A 242 -20.41 -5.91 -6.55
C LYS A 242 -19.38 -5.06 -5.81
N PHE A 243 -18.54 -5.71 -5.02
CA PHE A 243 -17.41 -5.10 -4.33
C PHE A 243 -16.18 -6.01 -4.45
N GLY A 244 -15.00 -5.40 -4.44
CA GLY A 244 -13.74 -6.10 -4.62
C GLY A 244 -13.20 -5.97 -6.04
N TYR A 245 -11.89 -6.16 -6.15
CA TYR A 245 -11.10 -5.86 -7.33
C TYR A 245 -11.17 -6.91 -8.46
N SER A 246 -11.83 -8.02 -8.25
CA SER A 246 -11.71 -9.18 -9.16
C SER A 246 -12.72 -9.23 -10.29
N ARG A 247 -13.63 -8.27 -10.42
CA ARG A 247 -14.64 -8.28 -11.48
C ARG A 247 -14.78 -6.89 -12.09
N LYS A 248 -14.41 -6.76 -13.37
CA LYS A 248 -14.85 -5.66 -14.21
C LYS A 248 -16.37 -5.54 -14.07
N GLN A 249 -16.88 -4.34 -13.81
CA GLN A 249 -18.24 -4.02 -14.18
C GLN A 249 -18.23 -4.05 -15.71
N GLU A 250 -18.95 -4.97 -16.31
CA GLU A 250 -19.40 -4.82 -17.70
C GLU A 250 -20.25 -3.57 -17.69
N GLU A 251 -19.84 -2.57 -18.45
CA GLU A 251 -20.60 -1.37 -18.78
C GLU A 251 -21.86 -1.73 -19.56
#